data_af4b3225fc9cb5728c152f1b602603ec
#
_entry.id   af4b3225fc9cb5728c152f1b602603ec
#
_cell.length_a   1.000
_cell.length_b   1.000
_cell.length_c   1.000
_cell.angle_alpha   90.00
_cell.angle_beta   90.00
_cell.angle_gamma   90.00
#
_symmetry.space_group_name_H-M   'P 1'
#
loop_
_entity.id
_entity.type
_entity.pdbx_description
1 polymer ?
#
loop_
_entity_poly.entity_id
_entity_poly.type
_entity_poly.pdbx_seq_one_letter_code
_entity_poly.pdbx_strand_id
1 'polypeptide(L)'
;MPSSASSLEFVSPSVEEPIRAELFGIERLEQHAESLATAQHVLGRPGRGRSLLPRVVENGRVLRKGYRDIARAIREERWITPAAEWLVDNFHIVDEQLREIRDDLPPGFYRELPKLAEGPLAEYPRVYGIAWAFVAHTDSRFDPDALRRFVRAYQRVQPLTVGELWAVPITLRVVLVENLRRLTESIVRARAARQEADALADELLGLSGRPLETSAWALRQFEEVQLTTAFAVQLVQRLRDQDPAVTPALLWLDERLAAQGTTPDDIVRVEHQRQSAMNVTVRSVILSMGMMS
;
A
#
# COMPACT_ATOMS: atom_id res chain seq x y z
N MET A 1 2.13 47.24 1.85
CA MET A 1 2.24 46.01 2.67
C MET A 1 1.83 44.84 1.79
N PRO A 2 2.75 44.05 1.25
CA PRO A 2 2.37 42.89 0.45
C PRO A 2 2.11 41.69 1.38
N SER A 3 0.92 41.14 1.23
CA SER A 3 0.46 39.90 1.85
C SER A 3 1.27 38.72 1.30
N SER A 4 1.96 38.05 2.20
CA SER A 4 2.69 36.81 1.90
C SER A 4 1.72 35.69 1.57
N ALA A 5 1.62 35.36 0.27
CA ALA A 5 1.03 34.11 -0.17
C ALA A 5 1.97 32.97 0.28
N SER A 6 1.50 32.21 1.26
CA SER A 6 2.15 30.98 1.71
C SER A 6 2.06 29.96 0.57
N SER A 7 3.17 29.75 -0.13
CA SER A 7 3.32 28.66 -1.09
C SER A 7 3.28 27.35 -0.31
N LEU A 8 2.15 26.67 -0.34
CA LEU A 8 2.06 25.27 0.05
C LEU A 8 2.84 24.45 -0.97
N GLU A 9 4.11 24.25 -0.73
CA GLU A 9 4.87 23.16 -1.37
C GLU A 9 4.24 21.85 -0.94
N PHE A 10 3.42 21.28 -1.78
CA PHE A 10 3.02 19.88 -1.70
C PHE A 10 4.26 19.03 -2.03
N VAL A 11 5.11 18.82 -1.04
CA VAL A 11 6.02 17.67 -1.05
C VAL A 11 5.13 16.45 -0.89
N SER A 12 4.76 15.82 -2.01
CA SER A 12 4.14 14.51 -2.01
C SER A 12 5.09 13.55 -1.27
N PRO A 13 4.74 13.01 -0.09
CA PRO A 13 5.55 11.98 0.53
C PRO A 13 5.64 10.83 -0.50
N SER A 14 6.84 10.34 -0.75
CA SER A 14 7.07 9.21 -1.67
C SER A 14 6.12 8.08 -1.31
N VAL A 15 5.14 7.84 -2.19
CA VAL A 15 4.10 6.85 -1.97
C VAL A 15 4.76 5.48 -1.99
N GLU A 16 4.86 4.85 -0.84
CA GLU A 16 5.33 3.46 -0.78
C GLU A 16 4.25 2.54 -1.35
N GLU A 17 4.57 1.90 -2.47
CA GLU A 17 3.67 0.93 -3.10
C GLU A 17 3.51 -0.34 -2.24
N PRO A 18 2.38 -1.06 -2.37
CA PRO A 18 2.21 -2.37 -1.76
C PRO A 18 3.35 -3.32 -2.11
N ILE A 19 3.73 -4.17 -1.16
CA ILE A 19 4.77 -5.19 -1.34
C ILE A 19 4.19 -6.29 -2.22
N ARG A 20 4.44 -6.17 -3.51
CA ARG A 20 3.96 -7.10 -4.52
C ARG A 20 4.94 -7.17 -5.69
N ALA A 21 5.19 -8.40 -6.16
CA ALA A 21 5.99 -8.68 -7.33
C ALA A 21 5.29 -9.75 -8.19
N GLU A 22 5.96 -10.29 -9.20
CA GLU A 22 5.48 -11.43 -9.95
C GLU A 22 5.28 -12.64 -9.03
N LEU A 23 4.13 -13.29 -9.13
CA LEU A 23 3.81 -14.46 -8.32
C LEU A 23 4.58 -15.68 -8.82
N PHE A 24 5.21 -16.38 -7.90
CA PHE A 24 6.00 -17.55 -8.21
C PHE A 24 5.31 -18.85 -7.77
N GLY A 25 5.36 -19.85 -8.63
CA GLY A 25 5.15 -21.23 -8.20
C GLY A 25 6.31 -21.70 -7.31
N ILE A 26 6.09 -22.81 -6.61
CA ILE A 26 7.01 -23.28 -5.56
C ILE A 26 8.45 -23.49 -6.04
N GLU A 27 8.65 -24.03 -7.23
CA GLU A 27 9.99 -24.29 -7.80
C GLU A 27 10.71 -22.98 -8.12
N ARG A 28 9.99 -22.01 -8.71
CA ARG A 28 10.54 -20.70 -9.01
C ARG A 28 10.83 -19.90 -7.75
N LEU A 29 10.02 -20.10 -6.71
CA LEU A 29 10.24 -19.50 -5.40
C LEU A 29 11.53 -20.00 -4.76
N GLU A 30 11.83 -21.31 -4.86
CA GLU A 30 13.11 -21.89 -4.42
C GLU A 30 14.30 -21.34 -5.20
N GLN A 31 14.22 -21.28 -6.54
CA GLN A 31 15.25 -20.68 -7.38
C GLN A 31 15.50 -19.21 -7.04
N HIS A 32 14.42 -18.48 -6.77
CA HIS A 32 14.52 -17.09 -6.33
C HIS A 32 15.24 -16.98 -4.98
N ALA A 33 14.96 -17.89 -4.04
CA ALA A 33 15.64 -17.90 -2.74
C ALA A 33 17.16 -18.13 -2.89
N GLU A 34 17.60 -19.02 -3.77
CA GLU A 34 19.01 -19.24 -4.06
C GLU A 34 19.68 -18.02 -4.70
N SER A 35 18.99 -17.40 -5.66
CA SER A 35 19.46 -16.16 -6.30
C SER A 35 19.54 -15.01 -5.29
N LEU A 36 18.54 -14.88 -4.42
CA LEU A 36 18.50 -13.89 -3.36
C LEU A 36 19.67 -14.08 -2.38
N ALA A 37 19.94 -15.33 -1.99
CA ALA A 37 21.06 -15.66 -1.10
C ALA A 37 22.41 -15.30 -1.73
N THR A 38 22.55 -15.48 -3.04
CA THR A 38 23.77 -15.11 -3.77
C THR A 38 23.94 -13.58 -3.81
N ALA A 39 22.85 -12.84 -3.97
CA ALA A 39 22.86 -11.38 -4.09
C ALA A 39 22.95 -10.64 -2.74
N GLN A 40 22.50 -11.24 -1.66
CA GLN A 40 22.46 -10.59 -0.35
C GLN A 40 23.81 -10.71 0.38
N HIS A 41 24.53 -9.60 0.47
CA HIS A 41 25.75 -9.51 1.27
C HIS A 41 25.40 -8.98 2.67
N VAL A 42 26.05 -9.54 3.68
CA VAL A 42 25.90 -9.12 5.09
C VAL A 42 27.12 -8.33 5.56
N LEU A 43 26.90 -7.37 6.45
CA LEU A 43 27.96 -6.64 7.10
C LEU A 43 28.85 -7.58 7.91
N GLY A 44 30.16 -7.46 7.79
CA GLY A 44 31.13 -8.34 8.46
C GLY A 44 31.16 -8.25 9.99
N ARG A 45 30.53 -7.26 10.57
CA ARG A 45 30.33 -7.13 12.03
C ARG A 45 28.89 -6.71 12.32
N PRO A 46 28.23 -7.28 13.34
CA PRO A 46 26.96 -6.79 13.83
C PRO A 46 27.14 -5.33 14.25
N GLY A 47 26.52 -4.42 13.52
CA GLY A 47 26.60 -2.96 13.78
C GLY A 47 25.27 -2.42 14.26
N ARG A 48 25.24 -1.11 14.56
CA ARG A 48 23.99 -0.37 14.76
C ARG A 48 23.26 -0.26 13.43
N GLY A 49 22.49 -1.29 13.08
CA GLY A 49 21.62 -1.24 11.91
C GLY A 49 20.28 -0.56 12.22
N ARG A 50 19.42 -0.50 11.24
CA ARG A 50 18.06 0.04 11.37
C ARG A 50 17.21 -0.87 12.25
N SER A 51 16.55 -0.29 13.25
CA SER A 51 15.61 -1.01 14.10
C SER A 51 14.27 -1.20 13.42
N LEU A 52 13.67 -2.40 13.56
CA LEU A 52 12.32 -2.69 13.06
C LEU A 52 11.23 -2.11 13.96
N LEU A 53 11.47 -1.97 15.26
CA LEU A 53 10.45 -1.54 16.22
C LEU A 53 9.85 -0.16 15.94
N PRO A 54 10.62 0.90 15.65
CA PRO A 54 10.04 2.19 15.27
C PRO A 54 9.12 2.10 14.05
N ARG A 55 9.51 1.26 13.07
CA ARG A 55 8.70 1.02 11.87
C ARG A 55 7.38 0.33 12.20
N VAL A 56 7.40 -0.67 13.07
CA VAL A 56 6.18 -1.36 13.54
C VAL A 56 5.24 -0.40 14.27
N VAL A 57 5.80 0.45 15.15
CA VAL A 57 5.02 1.45 15.89
C VAL A 57 4.34 2.44 14.94
N GLU A 58 5.07 2.94 13.95
CA GLU A 58 4.53 3.86 12.95
C GLU A 58 3.47 3.17 12.06
N ASN A 59 3.74 1.95 11.59
CA ASN A 59 2.77 1.14 10.86
C ASN A 59 1.47 0.97 11.64
N GLY A 60 1.56 0.65 12.93
CA GLY A 60 0.41 0.51 13.82
C GLY A 60 -0.38 1.81 13.99
N ARG A 61 0.31 2.96 14.04
CA ARG A 61 -0.33 4.29 14.10
C ARG A 61 -1.14 4.58 12.83
N VAL A 62 -0.55 4.34 11.67
CA VAL A 62 -1.18 4.54 10.36
C VAL A 62 -2.36 3.59 10.16
N LEU A 63 -2.21 2.31 10.49
CA LEU A 63 -3.29 1.32 10.40
C LEU A 63 -4.50 1.69 11.27
N ARG A 64 -4.28 2.09 12.54
CA ARG A 64 -5.36 2.54 13.42
C ARG A 64 -6.03 3.83 12.95
N LYS A 65 -5.27 4.74 12.32
CA LYS A 65 -5.85 5.93 11.69
C LYS A 65 -6.74 5.52 10.51
N GLY A 66 -6.23 4.70 9.59
CA GLY A 66 -7.00 4.21 8.44
C GLY A 66 -8.27 3.48 8.85
N TYR A 67 -8.19 2.59 9.84
CA TYR A 67 -9.36 1.93 10.43
C TYR A 67 -10.42 2.94 10.90
N ARG A 68 -10.03 3.96 11.67
CA ARG A 68 -10.97 4.98 12.17
C ARG A 68 -11.61 5.79 11.05
N ASP A 69 -10.83 6.14 10.02
CA ASP A 69 -11.30 6.93 8.88
C ASP A 69 -12.29 6.12 8.02
N ILE A 70 -12.05 4.81 7.83
CA ILE A 70 -12.97 3.91 7.11
C ILE A 70 -14.21 3.63 7.96
N ALA A 71 -14.06 3.32 9.24
CA ALA A 71 -15.19 3.07 10.14
C ALA A 71 -16.11 4.30 10.30
N ARG A 72 -15.55 5.50 10.22
CA ARG A 72 -16.36 6.74 10.17
C ARG A 72 -17.18 6.79 8.88
N ALA A 73 -16.58 6.44 7.75
CA ALA A 73 -17.28 6.42 6.46
C ALA A 73 -18.46 5.45 6.45
N ILE A 74 -18.29 4.27 7.05
CA ILE A 74 -19.37 3.28 7.18
C ILE A 74 -20.54 3.88 7.99
N ARG A 75 -20.25 4.54 9.13
CA ARG A 75 -21.29 5.18 9.95
C ARG A 75 -22.00 6.34 9.24
N GLU A 76 -21.31 7.00 8.30
CA GLU A 76 -21.88 8.07 7.49
C GLU A 76 -22.54 7.54 6.20
N GLU A 77 -22.76 6.23 6.11
CA GLU A 77 -23.36 5.53 4.95
C GLU A 77 -22.69 5.84 3.61
N ARG A 78 -21.41 6.21 3.65
CA ARG A 78 -20.63 6.46 2.44
C ARG A 78 -20.14 5.17 1.84
N TRP A 79 -20.08 5.13 0.51
CA TRP A 79 -19.58 3.97 -0.20
C TRP A 79 -18.13 3.66 0.18
N ILE A 80 -17.85 2.37 0.39
CA ILE A 80 -16.52 1.83 0.67
C ILE A 80 -16.23 0.63 -0.24
N THR A 81 -14.94 0.33 -0.44
CA THR A 81 -14.53 -0.85 -1.20
C THR A 81 -14.63 -2.11 -0.34
N PRO A 82 -14.82 -3.32 -0.96
CA PRO A 82 -14.79 -4.57 -0.23
C PRO A 82 -13.48 -4.82 0.55
N ALA A 83 -12.34 -4.30 0.03
CA ALA A 83 -11.07 -4.34 0.77
C ALA A 83 -11.11 -3.51 2.06
N ALA A 84 -11.76 -2.35 2.02
CA ALA A 84 -11.91 -1.48 3.20
C ALA A 84 -12.85 -2.12 4.23
N GLU A 85 -13.96 -2.70 3.80
CA GLU A 85 -14.89 -3.43 4.64
C GLU A 85 -14.19 -4.61 5.33
N TRP A 86 -13.50 -5.46 4.55
CA TRP A 86 -12.76 -6.60 5.09
C TRP A 86 -11.70 -6.18 6.13
N LEU A 87 -11.01 -5.07 5.90
CA LEU A 87 -10.03 -4.53 6.85
C LEU A 87 -10.70 -4.13 8.17
N VAL A 88 -11.86 -3.48 8.13
CA VAL A 88 -12.56 -3.02 9.34
C VAL A 88 -13.11 -4.20 10.13
N ASP A 89 -13.74 -5.16 9.47
CA ASP A 89 -14.35 -6.34 10.10
C ASP A 89 -13.32 -7.21 10.80
N ASN A 90 -12.11 -7.27 10.26
CA ASN A 90 -11.02 -8.12 10.76
C ASN A 90 -9.90 -7.34 11.46
N PHE A 91 -10.12 -6.07 11.83
CA PHE A 91 -9.08 -5.25 12.43
C PHE A 91 -8.57 -5.77 13.79
N HIS A 92 -9.38 -6.55 14.49
CA HIS A 92 -8.98 -7.21 15.74
C HIS A 92 -7.75 -8.11 15.55
N ILE A 93 -7.66 -8.86 14.42
CA ILE A 93 -6.49 -9.69 14.06
C ILE A 93 -5.25 -8.80 13.91
N VAL A 94 -5.39 -7.66 13.23
CA VAL A 94 -4.28 -6.71 13.03
C VAL A 94 -3.77 -6.15 14.35
N ASP A 95 -4.68 -5.79 15.26
CA ASP A 95 -4.33 -5.21 16.55
C ASP A 95 -3.68 -6.25 17.49
N GLU A 96 -4.08 -7.52 17.40
CA GLU A 96 -3.44 -8.65 18.08
C GLU A 96 -2.01 -8.86 17.57
N GLN A 97 -1.82 -8.92 16.25
CA GLN A 97 -0.50 -9.06 15.65
C GLN A 97 0.44 -7.91 16.02
N LEU A 98 -0.06 -6.67 16.08
CA LEU A 98 0.74 -5.53 16.52
C LEU A 98 1.18 -5.63 17.99
N ARG A 99 0.39 -6.28 18.85
CA ARG A 99 0.77 -6.56 20.25
C ARG A 99 1.80 -7.67 20.33
N GLU A 100 1.54 -8.81 19.69
CA GLU A 100 2.47 -9.96 19.65
C GLU A 100 3.84 -9.55 19.10
N ILE A 101 3.89 -8.81 17.98
CA ILE A 101 5.15 -8.32 17.43
C ILE A 101 5.90 -7.47 18.45
N ARG A 102 5.22 -6.62 19.21
CA ARG A 102 5.85 -5.75 20.21
C ARG A 102 6.43 -6.54 21.38
N ASP A 103 5.71 -7.58 21.80
CA ASP A 103 6.11 -8.43 22.92
C ASP A 103 7.24 -9.39 22.51
N ASP A 104 7.22 -9.89 21.27
CA ASP A 104 8.20 -10.85 20.74
C ASP A 104 9.42 -10.19 20.07
N LEU A 105 9.53 -8.86 20.07
CA LEU A 105 10.62 -8.11 19.43
C LEU A 105 11.57 -7.47 20.45
N PRO A 106 12.34 -8.26 21.23
CA PRO A 106 13.23 -7.69 22.22
C PRO A 106 14.35 -6.89 21.54
N PRO A 107 14.58 -5.62 21.95
CA PRO A 107 15.51 -4.71 21.27
C PRO A 107 16.95 -5.20 21.18
N GLY A 108 17.40 -6.04 22.13
CA GLY A 108 18.74 -6.61 22.16
C GLY A 108 18.98 -7.65 21.09
N PHE A 109 18.03 -8.57 20.91
CA PHE A 109 18.13 -9.71 19.98
C PHE A 109 18.36 -9.26 18.53
N TYR A 110 17.58 -8.28 18.06
CA TYR A 110 17.67 -7.79 16.68
C TYR A 110 18.94 -7.02 16.35
N ARG A 111 19.66 -6.52 17.35
CA ARG A 111 20.98 -5.88 17.17
C ARG A 111 22.05 -6.87 16.75
N GLU A 112 21.93 -8.10 17.20
CA GLU A 112 22.92 -9.17 16.96
C GLU A 112 22.69 -9.88 15.61
N LEU A 113 21.51 -9.74 15.01
CA LEU A 113 21.23 -10.36 13.72
C LEU A 113 22.10 -9.76 12.61
N PRO A 114 22.59 -10.59 11.66
CA PRO A 114 23.30 -10.13 10.47
C PRO A 114 22.47 -9.10 9.69
N LYS A 115 23.11 -8.02 9.25
CA LYS A 115 22.49 -6.91 8.52
C LYS A 115 22.89 -6.95 7.05
N LEU A 116 21.96 -6.55 6.18
CA LEU A 116 22.25 -6.36 4.78
C LEU A 116 23.24 -5.20 4.59
N ALA A 117 24.24 -5.41 3.74
CA ALA A 117 25.29 -4.42 3.46
C ALA A 117 24.82 -3.34 2.48
N GLU A 118 23.93 -3.70 1.54
CA GLU A 118 23.56 -2.85 0.41
C GLU A 118 22.10 -3.06 -0.02
N GLY A 119 21.66 -2.26 -1.00
CA GLY A 119 20.32 -2.32 -1.56
C GLY A 119 19.27 -1.54 -0.76
N PRO A 120 17.98 -1.60 -1.18
CA PRO A 120 16.89 -0.83 -0.58
C PRO A 120 16.65 -1.15 0.90
N LEU A 121 17.03 -2.36 1.33
CA LEU A 121 16.91 -2.83 2.71
C LEU A 121 18.24 -2.86 3.45
N ALA A 122 19.24 -2.09 2.98
CA ALA A 122 20.52 -1.96 3.67
C ALA A 122 20.33 -1.59 5.15
N GLU A 123 21.21 -2.14 6.00
CA GLU A 123 21.21 -1.97 7.45
C GLU A 123 20.04 -2.64 8.21
N TYR A 124 19.02 -3.17 7.53
CA TYR A 124 18.01 -4.03 8.15
C TYR A 124 18.54 -5.46 8.35
N PRO A 125 17.98 -6.23 9.29
CA PRO A 125 18.32 -7.65 9.43
C PRO A 125 18.11 -8.39 8.10
N ARG A 126 19.04 -9.28 7.74
CA ARG A 126 18.95 -10.09 6.51
C ARG A 126 17.64 -10.86 6.43
N VAL A 127 17.14 -11.40 7.52
CA VAL A 127 15.85 -12.10 7.60
C VAL A 127 14.65 -11.22 7.23
N TYR A 128 14.76 -9.89 7.40
CA TYR A 128 13.73 -8.95 6.95
C TYR A 128 13.68 -8.91 5.42
N GLY A 129 14.82 -8.93 4.74
CA GLY A 129 14.89 -9.01 3.29
C GLY A 129 14.37 -10.35 2.75
N ILE A 130 14.64 -11.46 3.46
CA ILE A 130 14.12 -12.79 3.14
C ILE A 130 12.59 -12.82 3.25
N ALA A 131 12.04 -12.33 4.36
CA ALA A 131 10.60 -12.23 4.56
C ALA A 131 9.92 -11.32 3.54
N TRP A 132 10.58 -10.20 3.20
CA TRP A 132 10.10 -9.27 2.16
C TRP A 132 9.96 -9.95 0.80
N ALA A 133 11.00 -10.65 0.36
CA ALA A 133 10.97 -11.38 -0.91
C ALA A 133 9.89 -12.46 -0.92
N PHE A 134 9.74 -13.22 0.16
CA PHE A 134 8.69 -14.22 0.28
C PHE A 134 7.29 -13.58 0.15
N VAL A 135 6.99 -12.53 0.92
CA VAL A 135 5.70 -11.82 0.89
C VAL A 135 5.41 -11.24 -0.49
N ALA A 136 6.43 -10.65 -1.15
CA ALA A 136 6.28 -10.04 -2.46
C ALA A 136 5.87 -11.05 -3.55
N HIS A 137 6.46 -12.26 -3.53
CA HIS A 137 6.26 -13.28 -4.56
C HIS A 137 5.16 -14.30 -4.24
N THR A 138 4.50 -14.20 -3.07
CA THR A 138 3.37 -15.04 -2.66
C THR A 138 2.05 -14.29 -2.52
N ASP A 139 2.00 -13.01 -2.94
CA ASP A 139 0.87 -12.10 -2.69
C ASP A 139 0.46 -12.08 -1.20
N SER A 140 1.45 -12.05 -0.32
CA SER A 140 1.27 -12.09 1.15
C SER A 140 0.61 -13.37 1.68
N ARG A 141 0.51 -14.41 0.89
CA ARG A 141 -0.09 -15.69 1.30
C ARG A 141 0.90 -16.48 2.15
N PHE A 142 0.52 -16.74 3.39
CA PHE A 142 1.29 -17.61 4.26
C PHE A 142 0.98 -19.07 3.97
N ASP A 143 1.99 -19.80 3.55
CA ASP A 143 2.00 -21.26 3.42
C ASP A 143 3.25 -21.77 4.16
N PRO A 144 3.09 -22.52 5.26
CA PRO A 144 4.22 -23.00 6.06
C PRO A 144 5.19 -23.90 5.28
N ASP A 145 4.68 -24.71 4.34
CA ASP A 145 5.52 -25.59 3.53
C ASP A 145 6.29 -24.79 2.47
N ALA A 146 5.64 -23.85 1.81
CA ALA A 146 6.30 -22.93 0.89
C ALA A 146 7.39 -22.11 1.58
N LEU A 147 7.11 -21.57 2.76
CA LEU A 147 8.10 -20.83 3.56
C LEU A 147 9.28 -21.72 3.96
N ARG A 148 9.02 -22.96 4.42
CA ARG A 148 10.06 -23.92 4.78
C ARG A 148 10.96 -24.24 3.59
N ARG A 149 10.38 -24.47 2.42
CA ARG A 149 11.11 -24.74 1.18
C ARG A 149 11.93 -23.54 0.76
N PHE A 150 11.36 -22.33 0.81
CA PHE A 150 12.05 -21.08 0.49
C PHE A 150 13.29 -20.85 1.40
N VAL A 151 13.12 -20.97 2.71
CA VAL A 151 14.21 -20.81 3.68
C VAL A 151 15.27 -21.89 3.50
N ARG A 152 14.90 -23.15 3.22
CA ARG A 152 15.85 -24.23 2.94
C ARG A 152 16.64 -23.97 1.65
N ALA A 153 15.98 -23.49 0.61
CA ALA A 153 16.63 -23.14 -0.66
C ALA A 153 17.65 -22.01 -0.44
N TYR A 154 17.27 -20.98 0.30
CA TYR A 154 18.19 -19.90 0.69
C TYR A 154 19.44 -20.44 1.42
N GLN A 155 19.24 -21.35 2.37
CA GLN A 155 20.33 -21.94 3.18
C GLN A 155 21.25 -22.88 2.39
N ARG A 156 20.85 -23.36 1.22
CA ARG A 156 21.77 -24.12 0.33
C ARG A 156 22.93 -23.28 -0.16
N VAL A 157 22.72 -21.97 -0.29
CA VAL A 157 23.72 -21.00 -0.76
C VAL A 157 24.38 -20.27 0.40
N GLN A 158 23.57 -19.75 1.32
CA GLN A 158 24.06 -18.97 2.47
C GLN A 158 23.38 -19.39 3.76
N PRO A 159 24.12 -20.08 4.67
CA PRO A 159 23.55 -20.54 5.94
C PRO A 159 23.02 -19.40 6.80
N LEU A 160 21.89 -19.62 7.45
CA LEU A 160 21.32 -18.73 8.45
C LEU A 160 21.78 -19.17 9.84
N THR A 161 22.04 -18.20 10.71
CA THR A 161 22.30 -18.47 12.12
C THR A 161 21.03 -18.96 12.83
N VAL A 162 21.19 -19.62 13.97
CA VAL A 162 20.05 -20.07 14.80
C VAL A 162 19.16 -18.88 15.18
N GLY A 163 19.77 -17.73 15.52
CA GLY A 163 19.02 -16.50 15.82
C GLY A 163 18.19 -16.00 14.62
N GLU A 164 18.72 -16.08 13.41
CA GLU A 164 17.96 -15.70 12.21
C GLU A 164 16.79 -16.66 11.96
N LEU A 165 16.99 -17.97 12.12
CA LEU A 165 15.90 -18.94 11.97
C LEU A 165 14.76 -18.69 12.98
N TRP A 166 15.09 -18.36 14.22
CA TRP A 166 14.11 -17.97 15.23
C TRP A 166 13.40 -16.65 14.90
N ALA A 167 14.07 -15.75 14.19
CA ALA A 167 13.52 -14.47 13.80
C ALA A 167 12.61 -14.54 12.56
N VAL A 168 12.62 -15.61 11.77
CA VAL A 168 11.82 -15.73 10.54
C VAL A 168 10.32 -15.49 10.78
N PRO A 169 9.65 -16.16 11.74
CA PRO A 169 8.21 -15.97 11.94
C PRO A 169 7.84 -14.53 12.31
N ILE A 170 8.53 -13.97 13.30
CA ILE A 170 8.24 -12.60 13.75
C ILE A 170 8.54 -11.57 12.68
N THR A 171 9.61 -11.78 11.89
CA THR A 171 9.97 -10.88 10.79
C THR A 171 8.95 -10.96 9.66
N LEU A 172 8.40 -12.13 9.39
CA LEU A 172 7.31 -12.30 8.42
C LEU A 172 6.06 -11.52 8.84
N ARG A 173 5.67 -11.59 10.13
CA ARG A 173 4.58 -10.77 10.69
C ARG A 173 4.84 -9.27 10.51
N VAL A 174 6.07 -8.82 10.75
CA VAL A 174 6.47 -7.42 10.55
C VAL A 174 6.27 -6.99 9.10
N VAL A 175 6.65 -7.82 8.13
CA VAL A 175 6.48 -7.51 6.69
C VAL A 175 5.00 -7.53 6.28
N LEU A 176 4.20 -8.46 6.81
CA LEU A 176 2.75 -8.48 6.57
C LEU A 176 2.07 -7.21 7.10
N VAL A 177 2.43 -6.76 8.32
CA VAL A 177 1.95 -5.48 8.89
C VAL A 177 2.39 -4.30 8.02
N GLU A 178 3.62 -4.29 7.54
CA GLU A 178 4.13 -3.29 6.62
C GLU A 178 3.32 -3.24 5.31
N ASN A 179 3.05 -4.41 4.72
CA ASN A 179 2.26 -4.47 3.50
C ASN A 179 0.82 -4.02 3.72
N LEU A 180 0.19 -4.44 4.83
CA LEU A 180 -1.17 -3.99 5.15
C LEU A 180 -1.26 -2.49 5.35
N ARG A 181 -0.24 -1.85 5.97
CA ARG A 181 -0.16 -0.39 6.09
C ARG A 181 -0.18 0.28 4.72
N ARG A 182 0.65 -0.19 3.78
CA ARG A 182 0.73 0.35 2.41
C ARG A 182 -0.59 0.19 1.66
N LEU A 183 -1.22 -0.98 1.79
CA LEU A 183 -2.56 -1.24 1.24
C LEU A 183 -3.61 -0.31 1.84
N THR A 184 -3.61 -0.12 3.17
CA THR A 184 -4.53 0.78 3.87
C THR A 184 -4.37 2.23 3.42
N GLU A 185 -3.14 2.73 3.29
CA GLU A 185 -2.89 4.07 2.76
C GLU A 185 -3.36 4.23 1.32
N SER A 186 -3.17 3.19 0.48
CA SER A 186 -3.68 3.20 -0.89
C SER A 186 -5.22 3.25 -0.93
N ILE A 187 -5.92 2.51 -0.05
CA ILE A 187 -7.38 2.54 0.08
C ILE A 187 -7.85 3.95 0.50
N VAL A 188 -7.22 4.52 1.53
CA VAL A 188 -7.60 5.84 2.06
C VAL A 188 -7.37 6.94 1.02
N ARG A 189 -6.23 6.91 0.30
CA ARG A 189 -5.95 7.87 -0.79
C ARG A 189 -6.93 7.76 -1.94
N ALA A 190 -7.21 6.53 -2.41
CA ALA A 190 -8.18 6.33 -3.49
C ALA A 190 -9.57 6.82 -3.10
N ARG A 191 -9.95 6.66 -1.82
CA ARG A 191 -11.21 7.18 -1.30
C ARG A 191 -11.22 8.71 -1.29
N ALA A 192 -10.15 9.35 -0.80
CA ALA A 192 -10.04 10.81 -0.81
C ALA A 192 -10.15 11.37 -2.25
N ALA A 193 -9.46 10.75 -3.20
CA ALA A 193 -9.52 11.13 -4.60
C ALA A 193 -10.95 11.00 -5.20
N ARG A 194 -11.70 9.97 -4.82
CA ARG A 194 -13.12 9.86 -5.24
C ARG A 194 -13.99 10.96 -4.63
N GLN A 195 -13.77 11.32 -3.35
CA GLN A 195 -14.49 12.41 -2.72
C GLN A 195 -14.20 13.76 -3.38
N GLU A 196 -12.96 14.00 -3.79
CA GLU A 196 -12.59 15.19 -4.56
C GLU A 196 -13.29 15.23 -5.92
N ALA A 197 -13.36 14.07 -6.61
CA ALA A 197 -14.08 13.93 -7.86
C ALA A 197 -15.59 14.16 -7.70
N ASP A 198 -16.19 13.66 -6.62
CA ASP A 198 -17.62 13.90 -6.31
C ASP A 198 -17.87 15.39 -6.05
N ALA A 199 -17.02 16.06 -5.28
CA ALA A 199 -17.15 17.49 -5.02
C ALA A 199 -17.02 18.33 -6.29
N LEU A 200 -16.08 17.98 -7.19
CA LEU A 200 -15.93 18.61 -8.48
C LEU A 200 -17.17 18.36 -9.36
N ALA A 201 -17.67 17.12 -9.42
CA ALA A 201 -18.88 16.80 -10.17
C ALA A 201 -20.11 17.58 -9.67
N ASP A 202 -20.29 17.69 -8.36
CA ASP A 202 -21.38 18.47 -7.75
C ASP A 202 -21.30 19.96 -8.14
N GLU A 203 -20.09 20.51 -8.23
CA GLU A 203 -19.87 21.88 -8.69
C GLU A 203 -20.19 22.04 -10.18
N LEU A 204 -19.73 21.11 -11.03
CA LEU A 204 -19.98 21.11 -12.46
C LEU A 204 -21.46 20.90 -12.83
N LEU A 205 -22.20 20.18 -12.00
CA LEU A 205 -23.64 19.91 -12.14
C LEU A 205 -24.51 21.02 -11.51
N GLY A 206 -23.91 22.04 -10.88
CA GLY A 206 -24.64 23.11 -10.21
C GLY A 206 -25.32 22.67 -8.90
N LEU A 207 -24.99 21.49 -8.39
CA LEU A 207 -25.57 20.95 -7.15
C LEU A 207 -24.97 21.56 -5.89
N SER A 208 -23.83 22.24 -6.01
CA SER A 208 -23.12 22.89 -4.92
C SER A 208 -23.74 24.21 -4.48
N GLY A 209 -24.79 24.69 -5.16
CA GLY A 209 -25.43 26.02 -4.93
C GLY A 209 -24.57 27.22 -5.37
N ARG A 210 -23.46 26.99 -6.07
CA ARG A 210 -22.61 28.04 -6.66
C ARG A 210 -22.98 28.30 -8.10
N PRO A 211 -22.77 29.54 -8.63
CA PRO A 211 -23.05 29.84 -10.04
C PRO A 211 -22.19 28.99 -10.98
N LEU A 212 -22.77 28.55 -12.10
CA LEU A 212 -22.10 27.75 -13.14
C LEU A 212 -20.85 28.45 -13.76
N GLU A 213 -20.75 29.78 -13.65
CA GLU A 213 -19.54 30.52 -14.07
C GLU A 213 -18.26 30.09 -13.33
N THR A 214 -18.40 29.40 -12.21
CA THR A 214 -17.30 28.85 -11.41
C THR A 214 -16.72 27.55 -12.00
N SER A 215 -17.42 26.90 -12.95
CA SER A 215 -17.04 25.58 -13.48
C SER A 215 -15.68 25.58 -14.18
N ALA A 216 -15.38 26.60 -14.99
CA ALA A 216 -14.11 26.76 -15.67
C ALA A 216 -12.93 26.99 -14.67
N TRP A 217 -13.22 27.68 -13.57
CA TRP A 217 -12.24 27.88 -12.50
C TRP A 217 -12.01 26.59 -11.71
N ALA A 218 -13.05 25.82 -11.42
CA ALA A 218 -12.94 24.54 -10.74
C ALA A 218 -12.03 23.56 -11.51
N LEU A 219 -12.18 23.47 -12.84
CA LEU A 219 -11.33 22.63 -13.68
C LEU A 219 -9.86 23.09 -13.71
N ARG A 220 -9.61 24.41 -13.66
CA ARG A 220 -8.24 24.95 -13.65
C ARG A 220 -7.41 24.48 -12.46
N GLN A 221 -8.02 24.19 -11.33
CA GLN A 221 -7.30 23.66 -10.15
C GLN A 221 -6.64 22.29 -10.43
N PHE A 222 -7.12 21.58 -11.45
CA PHE A 222 -6.61 20.25 -11.83
C PHE A 222 -5.78 20.28 -13.11
N GLU A 223 -5.50 21.45 -13.71
CA GLU A 223 -4.74 21.55 -14.96
C GLU A 223 -3.30 21.02 -14.85
N GLU A 224 -2.65 21.22 -13.72
CA GLU A 224 -1.26 20.79 -13.48
C GLU A 224 -1.17 19.51 -12.62
N VAL A 225 -2.30 19.01 -12.11
CA VAL A 225 -2.35 17.84 -11.24
C VAL A 225 -2.45 16.56 -12.07
N GLN A 226 -1.62 15.56 -11.77
CA GLN A 226 -1.77 14.24 -12.36
C GLN A 226 -3.03 13.57 -11.78
N LEU A 227 -4.01 13.28 -12.66
CA LEU A 227 -5.25 12.65 -12.25
C LEU A 227 -4.99 11.19 -11.87
N THR A 228 -5.41 10.79 -10.68
CA THR A 228 -5.37 9.38 -10.28
C THR A 228 -6.50 8.59 -10.93
N THR A 229 -6.30 7.27 -11.10
CA THR A 229 -7.33 6.40 -11.70
C THR A 229 -8.64 6.48 -10.92
N ALA A 230 -8.58 6.49 -9.57
CA ALA A 230 -9.76 6.58 -8.71
C ALA A 230 -10.54 7.88 -8.89
N PHE A 231 -9.84 9.03 -9.04
CA PHE A 231 -10.45 10.32 -9.30
C PHE A 231 -11.14 10.34 -10.67
N ALA A 232 -10.39 9.97 -11.72
CA ALA A 232 -10.89 10.06 -13.09
C ALA A 232 -12.09 9.12 -13.33
N VAL A 233 -12.02 7.87 -12.83
CA VAL A 233 -13.15 6.94 -12.94
C VAL A 233 -14.39 7.46 -12.23
N GLN A 234 -14.22 8.01 -11.01
CA GLN A 234 -15.33 8.60 -10.27
C GLN A 234 -15.96 9.78 -11.02
N LEU A 235 -15.12 10.67 -11.55
CA LEU A 235 -15.61 11.83 -12.31
C LEU A 235 -16.34 11.40 -13.58
N VAL A 236 -15.79 10.44 -14.36
CA VAL A 236 -16.48 9.86 -15.54
C VAL A 236 -17.84 9.30 -15.16
N GLN A 237 -17.91 8.52 -14.06
CA GLN A 237 -19.17 7.91 -13.62
C GLN A 237 -20.22 8.94 -13.19
N ARG A 238 -19.79 10.03 -12.57
CA ARG A 238 -20.68 11.11 -12.11
C ARG A 238 -21.20 11.98 -13.26
N LEU A 239 -20.38 12.18 -14.30
CA LEU A 239 -20.73 13.06 -15.43
C LEU A 239 -21.34 12.30 -16.63
N ARG A 240 -21.17 10.97 -16.68
CA ARG A 240 -21.77 10.15 -17.77
C ARG A 240 -23.29 10.17 -17.63
N ASP A 241 -23.98 10.25 -18.75
CA ASP A 241 -25.45 10.24 -18.86
C ASP A 241 -26.16 11.44 -18.18
N GLN A 242 -25.42 12.53 -17.95
CA GLN A 242 -25.96 13.77 -17.42
C GLN A 242 -26.33 14.79 -18.53
N ASP A 243 -26.74 15.99 -18.13
CA ASP A 243 -27.10 17.10 -19.00
C ASP A 243 -25.99 17.40 -20.03
N PRO A 244 -26.30 17.72 -21.29
CA PRO A 244 -25.35 18.23 -22.29
C PRO A 244 -24.45 19.39 -21.80
N ALA A 245 -24.89 20.13 -20.81
CA ALA A 245 -24.12 21.20 -20.19
C ALA A 245 -22.77 20.77 -19.59
N VAL A 246 -22.62 19.47 -19.24
CA VAL A 246 -21.35 18.92 -18.72
C VAL A 246 -20.40 18.42 -19.80
N THR A 247 -20.80 18.46 -21.07
CA THR A 247 -19.96 18.05 -22.21
C THR A 247 -18.58 18.71 -22.21
N PRO A 248 -18.42 20.02 -21.90
CA PRO A 248 -17.10 20.64 -21.81
C PRO A 248 -16.19 20.02 -20.75
N ALA A 249 -16.76 19.57 -19.63
CA ALA A 249 -15.99 18.92 -18.56
C ALA A 249 -15.54 17.50 -18.97
N LEU A 250 -16.37 16.78 -19.71
CA LEU A 250 -16.00 15.48 -20.28
C LEU A 250 -14.89 15.62 -21.32
N LEU A 251 -14.98 16.61 -22.22
CA LEU A 251 -13.93 16.90 -23.20
C LEU A 251 -12.61 17.28 -22.51
N TRP A 252 -12.67 18.13 -21.50
CA TRP A 252 -11.49 18.46 -20.69
C TRP A 252 -10.88 17.21 -20.06
N LEU A 253 -11.70 16.30 -19.51
CA LEU A 253 -11.22 15.08 -18.90
C LEU A 253 -10.55 14.16 -19.94
N ASP A 254 -11.15 14.01 -21.11
CA ASP A 254 -10.60 13.24 -22.23
C ASP A 254 -9.24 13.79 -22.68
N GLU A 255 -9.10 15.12 -22.82
CA GLU A 255 -7.85 15.79 -23.17
C GLU A 255 -6.78 15.55 -22.08
N ARG A 256 -7.16 15.63 -20.80
CA ARG A 256 -6.23 15.38 -19.68
C ARG A 256 -5.77 13.93 -19.62
N LEU A 257 -6.66 12.98 -19.84
CA LEU A 257 -6.32 11.56 -19.90
C LEU A 257 -5.43 11.24 -21.10
N ALA A 258 -5.75 11.81 -22.27
CA ALA A 258 -4.91 11.69 -23.45
C ALA A 258 -3.49 12.25 -23.25
N ALA A 259 -3.37 13.39 -22.56
CA ALA A 259 -2.06 13.95 -22.18
C ALA A 259 -1.27 13.04 -21.22
N GLN A 260 -1.95 12.20 -20.44
CA GLN A 260 -1.35 11.17 -19.61
C GLN A 260 -1.12 9.83 -20.34
N GLY A 261 -1.42 9.75 -21.64
CA GLY A 261 -1.25 8.56 -22.47
C GLY A 261 -2.30 7.46 -22.22
N THR A 262 -3.50 7.82 -21.75
CA THR A 262 -4.57 6.87 -21.41
C THR A 262 -5.92 7.34 -21.98
N THR A 263 -6.92 6.45 -21.93
CA THR A 263 -8.29 6.73 -22.32
C THR A 263 -9.27 6.48 -21.17
N PRO A 264 -10.50 7.03 -21.19
CA PRO A 264 -11.51 6.74 -20.16
C PRO A 264 -11.80 5.24 -20.00
N ASP A 265 -11.86 4.49 -21.08
CA ASP A 265 -12.11 3.05 -21.01
C ASP A 265 -10.91 2.28 -20.42
N ASP A 266 -9.67 2.67 -20.77
CA ASP A 266 -8.46 2.09 -20.21
C ASP A 266 -8.38 2.35 -18.72
N ILE A 267 -8.68 3.57 -18.29
CA ILE A 267 -8.58 3.95 -16.87
C ILE A 267 -9.62 3.22 -16.01
N VAL A 268 -10.83 3.01 -16.53
CA VAL A 268 -11.87 2.20 -15.87
C VAL A 268 -11.40 0.75 -15.71
N ARG A 269 -10.83 0.17 -16.76
CA ARG A 269 -10.29 -1.20 -16.72
C ARG A 269 -9.16 -1.32 -15.72
N VAL A 270 -8.21 -0.40 -15.73
CA VAL A 270 -7.06 -0.38 -14.81
C VAL A 270 -7.53 -0.24 -13.34
N GLU A 271 -8.46 0.68 -13.06
CA GLU A 271 -8.98 0.86 -11.70
C GLU A 271 -9.73 -0.38 -11.21
N HIS A 272 -10.52 -1.03 -12.07
CA HIS A 272 -11.21 -2.27 -11.73
C HIS A 272 -10.21 -3.41 -11.41
N GLN A 273 -9.17 -3.57 -12.22
CA GLN A 273 -8.12 -4.56 -11.96
C GLN A 273 -7.37 -4.25 -10.66
N ARG A 274 -7.08 -2.97 -10.41
CA ARG A 274 -6.43 -2.52 -9.17
C ARG A 274 -7.29 -2.82 -7.94
N GLN A 275 -8.59 -2.53 -7.98
CA GLN A 275 -9.51 -2.84 -6.88
C GLN A 275 -9.62 -4.34 -6.64
N SER A 276 -9.73 -5.14 -7.68
CA SER A 276 -9.78 -6.60 -7.59
C SER A 276 -8.51 -7.16 -6.95
N ALA A 277 -7.33 -6.71 -7.41
CA ALA A 277 -6.06 -7.09 -6.83
C ALA A 277 -5.94 -6.67 -5.36
N MET A 278 -6.37 -5.44 -5.03
CA MET A 278 -6.37 -4.92 -3.66
C MET A 278 -7.23 -5.79 -2.73
N ASN A 279 -8.43 -6.19 -3.18
CA ASN A 279 -9.32 -7.07 -2.40
C ASN A 279 -8.65 -8.41 -2.09
N VAL A 280 -8.01 -9.03 -3.07
CA VAL A 280 -7.33 -10.31 -2.89
C VAL A 280 -6.17 -10.16 -1.91
N THR A 281 -5.31 -9.16 -2.11
CA THR A 281 -4.11 -8.99 -1.28
C THR A 281 -4.44 -8.62 0.16
N VAL A 282 -5.41 -7.72 0.41
CA VAL A 282 -5.84 -7.39 1.79
C VAL A 282 -6.36 -8.62 2.52
N ARG A 283 -7.17 -9.44 1.85
CA ARG A 283 -7.66 -10.72 2.41
C ARG A 283 -6.50 -11.67 2.70
N SER A 284 -5.58 -11.85 1.75
CA SER A 284 -4.41 -12.72 1.93
C SER A 284 -3.56 -12.30 3.13
N VAL A 285 -3.28 -11.01 3.28
CA VAL A 285 -2.49 -10.48 4.40
C VAL A 285 -3.16 -10.80 5.74
N ILE A 286 -4.44 -10.46 5.89
CA ILE A 286 -5.16 -10.62 7.16
C ILE A 286 -5.35 -12.10 7.51
N LEU A 287 -5.70 -12.95 6.54
CA LEU A 287 -5.79 -14.39 6.75
C LEU A 287 -4.43 -14.98 7.15
N SER A 288 -3.34 -14.54 6.50
CA SER A 288 -1.99 -14.99 6.84
C SER A 288 -1.59 -14.57 8.25
N MET A 289 -1.96 -13.38 8.69
CA MET A 289 -1.77 -12.93 10.07
C MET A 289 -2.53 -13.83 11.05
N GLY A 290 -3.82 -14.13 10.77
CA GLY A 290 -4.62 -15.00 11.63
C GLY A 290 -4.11 -16.45 11.70
N MET A 291 -3.44 -16.95 10.67
CA MET A 291 -2.82 -18.29 10.69
C MET A 291 -1.51 -18.35 11.48
N MET A 292 -0.93 -17.20 11.81
CA MET A 292 0.33 -17.08 12.56
C MET A 292 0.12 -16.74 14.04
N SER A 293 -1.12 -16.51 14.46
CA SER A 293 -1.53 -16.29 15.86
C SER A 293 -1.46 -17.56 16.67
#